data_12bf6429fb2916ec69b207e08e901619
#
_entry.id   12bf6429fb2916ec69b207e08e901619
#
_cell.length_a   1.000
_cell.length_b   1.000
_cell.length_c   1.000
_cell.angle_alpha   90.00
_cell.angle_beta   90.00
_cell.angle_gamma   90.00
#
_symmetry.space_group_name_H-M   'P 1'
#
loop_
_entity.id
_entity.type
_entity.pdbx_description
1 polymer ?
#
loop_
_entity_poly.entity_id
_entity_poly.type
_entity_poly.pdbx_seq_one_letter_code
_entity_poly.pdbx_strand_id
1 'polypeptide(L)'
;MKNEDSNTQSHALYKMLGTGWVSIEVSQPKPQQRVYVVCENPKYGGGVVRFQTMAEYIPYMTVKEEDYMADEYQGDGDYNEEQDEYYTLEGFYEWQSEPEMHWKISSKITHWMPLIELP
;
A
#
# COMPACT_ATOMS: atom_id res chain seq x y z
N MET A 1 -4.53 20.27 19.57
CA MET A 1 -4.91 19.86 19.15
C MET A 1 -5.42 19.13 18.90
N LYS A 2 -5.76 19.36 18.81
CA LYS A 2 -6.15 18.72 18.34
C LYS A 2 -6.56 18.05 17.80
N ASN A 3 -6.86 18.22 17.35
CA ASN A 3 -7.12 17.59 16.49
C ASN A 3 -7.50 17.03 16.09
N GLU A 4 -7.60 17.11 15.70
CA GLU A 4 -7.80 16.61 14.95
C GLU A 4 -8.24 15.76 14.50
N ASP A 5 -8.42 15.97 14.31
CA ASP A 5 -8.68 15.22 13.54
C ASP A 5 -8.95 14.59 13.08
N SER A 6 -8.95 14.62 12.75
CA SER A 6 -8.91 14.06 11.85
C SER A 6 -9.14 13.61 11.39
N ASN A 7 -9.22 13.80 10.94
CA ASN A 7 -9.28 13.42 10.10
C ASN A 7 -9.16 13.05 10.14
N THR A 8 -8.86 13.17 10.15
CA THR A 8 -8.60 12.84 9.90
C THR A 8 -8.45 12.23 10.10
N GLN A 9 -8.29 12.19 9.75
CA GLN A 9 -7.91 11.80 9.62
C GLN A 9 -7.41 11.68 9.32
N SER A 10 -7.60 11.74 9.33
CA SER A 10 -6.48 11.91 8.85
C SER A 10 -5.90 13.24 8.65
N HIS A 11 -5.79 14.34 8.76
CA HIS A 11 -5.26 15.51 8.47
C HIS A 11 -4.42 16.15 9.58
N ALA A 12 -4.67 16.23 10.76
CA ALA A 12 -3.82 16.62 11.85
C ALA A 12 -2.50 15.89 11.85
N LEU A 13 -2.53 14.64 11.40
CA LEU A 13 -1.31 13.83 11.28
C LEU A 13 -0.30 14.47 10.34
N TYR A 14 -0.76 15.01 9.27
CA TYR A 14 0.14 15.65 8.31
C TYR A 14 0.83 16.83 8.91
N LYS A 15 0.11 17.57 9.71
CA LYS A 15 0.68 18.74 10.38
C LYS A 15 1.78 18.33 11.35
N MET A 16 1.56 17.24 12.06
CA MET A 16 2.56 16.78 13.02
C MET A 16 3.85 16.37 12.36
N LEU A 17 3.76 15.74 11.20
CA LEU A 17 4.94 15.31 10.50
C LEU A 17 5.62 16.43 9.73
N GLY A 18 4.85 17.46 9.38
CA GLY A 18 5.39 18.57 8.60
C GLY A 18 5.73 18.25 7.17
N THR A 19 5.47 17.02 6.75
CA THR A 19 5.85 16.53 5.41
C THR A 19 4.69 15.98 4.63
N GLY A 20 3.56 15.70 5.28
CA GLY A 20 2.44 15.02 4.68
C GLY A 20 2.52 13.51 4.77
N TRP A 21 3.63 12.96 5.24
CA TRP A 21 3.79 11.52 5.38
C TRP A 21 3.10 11.01 6.64
N VAL A 22 2.39 9.89 6.51
CA VAL A 22 1.70 9.23 7.60
C VAL A 22 2.41 7.91 7.88
N SER A 23 2.73 7.67 9.16
CA SER A 23 3.32 6.39 9.54
C SER A 23 2.31 5.27 9.31
N ILE A 24 2.78 4.17 8.73
CA ILE A 24 1.92 3.02 8.47
C ILE A 24 1.41 2.40 9.78
N GLU A 25 2.13 2.63 10.89
CA GLU A 25 1.73 2.12 12.19
C GLU A 25 0.59 2.94 12.80
N VAL A 26 0.41 4.17 12.34
CA VAL A 26 -0.64 5.04 12.82
C VAL A 26 -1.93 4.84 12.03
N SER A 27 -1.79 4.70 10.73
CA SER A 27 -2.95 4.61 9.84
C SER A 27 -2.54 3.94 8.55
N GLN A 28 -3.49 3.30 7.89
CA GLN A 28 -3.27 2.70 6.58
C GLN A 28 -4.16 3.38 5.54
N PRO A 29 -3.76 3.34 4.27
CA PRO A 29 -4.61 3.89 3.21
C PRO A 29 -5.91 3.11 3.09
N LYS A 30 -6.87 3.70 2.43
CA LYS A 30 -8.10 2.99 2.07
C LYS A 30 -7.78 1.88 1.09
N PRO A 31 -8.63 0.83 1.04
CA PRO A 31 -8.45 -0.24 0.06
C PRO A 31 -8.32 0.32 -1.35
N GLN A 32 -7.28 -0.10 -2.04
CA GLN A 32 -6.98 0.28 -3.42
C GLN A 32 -6.84 1.79 -3.66
N GLN A 33 -6.65 2.57 -2.61
CA GLN A 33 -6.30 3.97 -2.73
C GLN A 33 -4.88 4.08 -3.29
N ARG A 34 -4.70 4.91 -4.30
CA ARG A 34 -3.37 5.16 -4.85
C ARG A 34 -2.64 6.15 -3.96
N VAL A 35 -1.43 5.79 -3.58
CA VAL A 35 -0.64 6.57 -2.62
C VAL A 35 0.82 6.52 -3.02
N TYR A 36 1.59 7.47 -2.47
CA TYR A 36 3.05 7.31 -2.41
C TYR A 36 3.38 6.52 -1.16
N VAL A 37 4.40 5.69 -1.24
CA VAL A 37 4.89 4.95 -0.08
C VAL A 37 6.38 5.13 0.05
N VAL A 38 6.86 5.10 1.30
CA VAL A 38 8.30 5.04 1.60
C VAL A 38 8.63 3.59 1.90
N CYS A 39 9.62 3.08 1.18
CA CYS A 39 10.07 1.71 1.28
C CYS A 39 11.47 1.68 1.87
N GLU A 40 11.76 0.62 2.65
CA GLU A 40 13.08 0.40 3.22
C GLU A 40 13.55 -1.00 2.90
N ASN A 41 14.81 -1.11 2.50
CA ASN A 41 15.48 -2.39 2.35
C ASN A 41 16.74 -2.39 3.18
N PRO A 42 17.10 -3.53 3.79
CA PRO A 42 18.40 -3.63 4.45
C PRO A 42 19.50 -3.50 3.41
N LYS A 43 20.60 -2.88 3.83
CA LYS A 43 21.74 -2.64 2.98
C LYS A 43 22.85 -3.60 3.35
N TYR A 44 23.52 -4.12 2.35
CA TYR A 44 24.67 -4.99 2.58
C TYR A 44 25.72 -4.21 3.37
N GLY A 45 26.15 -4.78 4.49
CA GLY A 45 27.13 -4.11 5.35
C GLY A 45 26.53 -3.22 6.42
N GLY A 46 25.20 -3.13 6.51
CA GLY A 46 24.51 -2.38 7.55
C GLY A 46 23.76 -1.18 7.03
N GLY A 47 22.83 -0.70 7.85
CA GLY A 47 21.96 0.42 7.47
C GLY A 47 20.84 0.01 6.55
N VAL A 48 20.13 1.00 6.05
CA VAL A 48 18.99 0.77 5.15
C VAL A 48 19.06 1.70 3.97
N VAL A 49 18.47 1.25 2.87
CA VAL A 49 18.22 2.09 1.70
C VAL A 49 16.74 2.44 1.71
N ARG A 50 16.43 3.72 1.58
CA ARG A 50 15.05 4.20 1.49
C ARG A 50 14.77 4.71 0.09
N PHE A 51 13.57 4.43 -0.38
CA PHE A 51 13.10 4.97 -1.65
C PHE A 51 11.60 5.12 -1.59
N GLN A 52 11.04 5.85 -2.55
CA GLN A 52 9.58 6.01 -2.61
C GLN A 52 9.08 5.56 -3.96
N THR A 53 7.85 5.09 -3.97
CA THR A 53 7.18 4.68 -5.20
C THR A 53 5.68 4.88 -5.04
N MET A 54 4.96 4.76 -6.14
CA MET A 54 3.51 4.79 -6.11
C MET A 54 2.97 3.40 -5.91
N ALA A 55 1.92 3.27 -5.10
CA ALA A 55 1.38 1.97 -4.76
C ALA A 55 -0.10 2.07 -4.42
N GLU A 56 -0.73 0.92 -4.30
CA GLU A 56 -2.06 0.82 -3.73
C GLU A 56 -2.07 -0.30 -2.71
N TYR A 57 -2.94 -0.19 -1.72
CA TYR A 57 -3.02 -1.15 -0.63
C TYR A 57 -4.16 -2.13 -0.87
N ILE A 58 -3.85 -3.41 -0.78
CA ILE A 58 -4.85 -4.48 -0.89
C ILE A 58 -5.00 -5.12 0.49
N PRO A 59 -6.14 -4.92 1.16
CA PRO A 59 -6.37 -5.56 2.45
C PRO A 59 -6.63 -7.07 2.29
N TYR A 60 -6.50 -7.77 3.40
CA TYR A 60 -6.70 -9.21 3.46
C TYR A 60 -8.09 -9.62 2.97
N MET A 61 -8.14 -10.59 2.06
CA MET A 61 -9.40 -11.20 1.57
C MET A 61 -10.38 -10.21 0.96
N THR A 62 -9.89 -9.21 0.23
CA THR A 62 -10.77 -8.20 -0.37
C THR A 62 -10.82 -8.21 -1.88
N VAL A 63 -9.75 -8.63 -2.53
CA VAL A 63 -9.66 -8.58 -3.99
C VAL A 63 -9.29 -9.96 -4.52
N LYS A 64 -10.14 -10.51 -5.38
CA LYS A 64 -9.87 -11.81 -5.97
C LYS A 64 -8.69 -11.72 -6.92
N GLU A 65 -7.87 -12.78 -6.95
CA GLU A 65 -6.74 -12.82 -7.87
C GLU A 65 -7.18 -12.67 -9.32
N GLU A 66 -8.29 -13.31 -9.69
CA GLU A 66 -8.75 -13.26 -11.07
C GLU A 66 -9.11 -11.85 -11.53
N ASP A 67 -9.45 -10.97 -10.58
CA ASP A 67 -9.82 -9.58 -10.88
C ASP A 67 -8.63 -8.63 -10.84
N TYR A 68 -7.48 -9.08 -10.42
CA TYR A 68 -6.36 -8.19 -10.15
C TYR A 68 -5.04 -8.66 -10.77
N MET A 69 -4.78 -9.95 -10.77
CA MET A 69 -3.50 -10.49 -11.21
C MET A 69 -3.64 -11.09 -12.60
N ALA A 70 -2.59 -10.94 -13.42
CA ALA A 70 -2.53 -11.64 -14.71
C ALA A 70 -2.53 -13.16 -14.46
N ASP A 71 -3.06 -13.91 -15.43
CA ASP A 71 -3.22 -15.37 -15.29
C ASP A 71 -1.95 -16.07 -14.83
N GLU A 72 -0.82 -15.68 -15.37
CA GLU A 72 0.46 -16.30 -15.07
C GLU A 72 0.96 -16.08 -13.66
N TYR A 73 0.36 -15.12 -12.95
CA TYR A 73 0.75 -14.79 -11.59
C TYR A 73 -0.27 -15.20 -10.54
N GLN A 74 -1.32 -15.92 -10.96
CA GLN A 74 -2.34 -16.39 -10.04
C GLN A 74 -1.92 -17.69 -9.39
N GLY A 75 -2.49 -17.98 -8.22
CA GLY A 75 -2.26 -19.22 -7.50
C GLY A 75 -1.45 -19.07 -6.24
N ASP A 76 -0.84 -17.90 -6.02
CA ASP A 76 -0.02 -17.66 -4.82
C ASP A 76 -0.76 -16.92 -3.72
N GLY A 77 -2.02 -16.59 -3.94
CA GLY A 77 -2.81 -15.82 -2.99
C GLY A 77 -3.40 -16.67 -1.87
N ASP A 78 -4.24 -16.04 -1.08
CA ASP A 78 -4.94 -16.70 0.03
C ASP A 78 -6.19 -17.39 -0.48
N TYR A 79 -6.31 -18.68 -0.19
CA TYR A 79 -7.45 -19.46 -0.63
C TYR A 79 -8.61 -19.32 0.35
N ASN A 80 -9.80 -19.02 -0.18
CA ASN A 80 -11.03 -18.97 0.58
C ASN A 80 -11.82 -20.25 0.30
N GLU A 81 -11.90 -21.12 1.30
CA GLU A 81 -12.50 -22.44 1.16
C GLU A 81 -14.01 -22.36 0.89
N GLU A 82 -14.69 -21.43 1.53
CA GLU A 82 -16.14 -21.30 1.39
C GLU A 82 -16.55 -20.89 -0.02
N GLN A 83 -15.74 -20.06 -0.65
CA GLN A 83 -16.05 -19.52 -1.98
C GLN A 83 -15.31 -20.24 -3.09
N ASP A 84 -14.35 -21.10 -2.73
CA ASP A 84 -13.48 -21.79 -3.70
C ASP A 84 -12.80 -20.79 -4.61
N GLU A 85 -12.20 -19.76 -4.01
CA GLU A 85 -11.55 -18.66 -4.72
C GLU A 85 -10.24 -18.31 -4.08
N TYR A 86 -9.29 -17.86 -4.90
CA TYR A 86 -8.05 -17.30 -4.41
C TYR A 86 -8.16 -15.79 -4.35
N TYR A 87 -7.69 -15.22 -3.24
CA TYR A 87 -7.67 -13.78 -3.04
C TYR A 87 -6.23 -13.27 -3.08
N THR A 88 -6.08 -12.05 -3.62
CA THR A 88 -4.78 -11.39 -3.68
C THR A 88 -4.21 -11.24 -2.28
N LEU A 89 -2.93 -11.57 -2.11
CA LEU A 89 -2.27 -11.45 -0.81
C LEU A 89 -2.34 -10.01 -0.31
N GLU A 90 -2.56 -9.85 0.99
CA GLU A 90 -2.54 -8.53 1.60
C GLU A 90 -1.18 -7.88 1.39
N GLY A 91 -1.18 -6.59 1.09
CA GLY A 91 0.05 -5.83 0.97
C GLY A 91 -0.08 -4.63 0.06
N PHE A 92 1.06 -4.01 -0.18
CA PHE A 92 1.14 -2.89 -1.10
C PHE A 92 1.64 -3.40 -2.44
N TYR A 93 1.00 -2.93 -3.51
CA TYR A 93 1.33 -3.32 -4.88
C TYR A 93 1.74 -2.09 -5.66
N GLU A 94 2.79 -2.22 -6.45
CA GLU A 94 3.24 -1.09 -7.27
C GLU A 94 2.15 -0.71 -8.26
N TRP A 95 1.84 0.59 -8.32
CA TRP A 95 0.90 1.06 -9.30
C TRP A 95 1.65 1.26 -10.62
N GLN A 96 1.12 0.65 -11.66
CA GLN A 96 1.71 0.71 -13.00
C GLN A 96 0.67 1.19 -14.00
N SER A 97 1.15 1.78 -15.08
CA SER A 97 0.26 2.26 -16.12
C SER A 97 -0.43 1.11 -16.85
N GLU A 98 0.16 -0.07 -16.82
CA GLU A 98 -0.44 -1.25 -17.43
C GLU A 98 -1.21 -2.03 -16.38
N PRO A 99 -2.54 -2.17 -16.55
CA PRO A 99 -3.38 -2.71 -15.47
C PRO A 99 -3.07 -4.13 -15.04
N GLU A 100 -2.41 -4.91 -15.88
CA GLU A 100 -2.15 -6.31 -15.56
C GLU A 100 -0.83 -6.53 -14.84
N MET A 101 -0.08 -5.46 -14.63
CA MET A 101 1.26 -5.54 -14.05
C MET A 101 1.27 -5.01 -12.62
N HIS A 102 0.69 -5.80 -11.73
CA HIS A 102 0.64 -5.46 -10.30
C HIS A 102 1.66 -6.30 -9.55
N TRP A 103 2.74 -5.67 -9.12
CA TRP A 103 3.80 -6.35 -8.39
C TRP A 103 3.71 -6.03 -6.91
N LYS A 104 3.66 -7.08 -6.09
CA LYS A 104 3.66 -6.87 -4.65
C LYS A 104 5.01 -6.31 -4.23
N ILE A 105 4.98 -5.25 -3.43
CA ILE A 105 6.20 -4.65 -2.89
C ILE A 105 6.67 -5.51 -1.74
N SER A 106 7.89 -6.05 -1.85
CA SER A 106 8.46 -6.89 -0.80
C SER A 106 9.25 -6.11 0.24
N SER A 107 9.56 -4.84 -0.05
CA SER A 107 10.25 -3.98 0.90
C SER A 107 9.37 -3.62 2.07
N LYS A 108 9.97 -3.25 3.19
CA LYS A 108 9.21 -2.77 4.33
C LYS A 108 8.62 -1.40 4.00
N ILE A 109 7.32 -1.25 4.22
CA ILE A 109 6.64 0.03 4.04
C ILE A 109 6.60 0.73 5.38
N THR A 110 7.08 1.97 5.44
CA THR A 110 7.12 2.72 6.69
C THR A 110 6.12 3.87 6.73
N HIS A 111 5.90 4.53 5.61
CA HIS A 111 5.04 5.71 5.54
C HIS A 111 4.31 5.74 4.22
N TRP A 112 3.21 6.49 4.20
CA TRP A 112 2.46 6.72 2.97
C TRP A 112 1.90 8.13 2.97
N MET A 113 1.52 8.61 1.80
CA MET A 113 0.73 9.84 1.68
C MET A 113 -0.13 9.76 0.42
N PRO A 114 -1.30 10.41 0.43
CA PRO A 114 -2.17 10.39 -0.74
C PRO A 114 -1.50 11.04 -1.94
N LEU A 115 -1.83 10.55 -3.14
CA LEU A 115 -1.44 11.25 -4.35
C LEU A 115 -2.23 12.54 -4.45
N ILE A 116 -1.56 13.58 -4.95
CA ILE A 116 -2.22 14.83 -5.23
C ILE A 116 -2.90 14.67 -6.58
N GLU A 117 -4.23 14.88 -6.60
CA GLU A 117 -4.97 14.78 -7.83
C GLU A 117 -4.86 16.10 -8.60
N LEU A 118 -4.71 15.97 -9.90
CA LEU A 118 -4.68 17.15 -10.77
C LEU A 118 -6.09 17.69 -10.96
N PRO A 119 -6.24 19.02 -11.08
CA PRO A 119 -7.56 19.62 -11.29
C PRO A 119 -8.17 19.26 -12.64
#